data_7497e50bb6dd1f497db068c852c10cd3
#
_entry.id   7497e50bb6dd1f497db068c852c10cd3
#
_cell.length_a   1.000
_cell.length_b   1.000
_cell.length_c   1.000
_cell.angle_alpha   90.00
_cell.angle_beta   90.00
_cell.angle_gamma   90.00
#
_symmetry.space_group_name_H-M   'P 1'
#
loop_
_entity.id
_entity.type
_entity.pdbx_description
1 polymer ?
#
loop_
_entity_poly.entity_id
_entity_poly.type
_entity_poly.pdbx_seq_one_letter_code
_entity_poly.pdbx_strand_id
1 'polypeptide(L)'
;MNLEVIRFSSGTDSTNGILFETIQQGNEIDGFFKQSKFLAYTLEDEQRNTKVYGETRIPEGTYNLDLRKVGGYHAKYSKRFAHIHIGMLHVTDVPGFEYILIHCGNTDEHTAGCLLVGDSQENNQITKDGFIGKSTQAYKR
;
A
#
# COMPACT_ATOMS: atom_id res chain seq x y z
N MET A 1 -10.66 -3.75 10.73
CA MET A 1 -10.48 -3.35 9.33
C MET A 1 -9.65 -4.42 8.65
N ASN A 2 -10.11 -4.96 7.55
CA ASN A 2 -9.35 -5.89 6.71
C ASN A 2 -9.07 -5.21 5.37
N LEU A 3 -7.79 -5.11 5.03
CA LEU A 3 -7.34 -4.54 3.76
C LEU A 3 -6.81 -5.65 2.85
N GLU A 4 -7.04 -5.51 1.56
CA GLU A 4 -6.54 -6.43 0.55
C GLU A 4 -5.93 -5.64 -0.60
N VAL A 5 -4.72 -5.99 -0.99
CA VAL A 5 -4.05 -5.45 -2.17
C VAL A 5 -4.02 -6.53 -3.24
N ILE A 6 -4.60 -6.21 -4.40
CA ILE A 6 -4.52 -7.06 -5.59
C ILE A 6 -3.55 -6.37 -6.56
N ARG A 7 -2.40 -7.01 -6.78
CA ARG A 7 -1.39 -6.55 -7.74
C ARG A 7 -1.78 -6.98 -9.14
N PHE A 8 -1.78 -6.07 -10.11
CA PHE A 8 -2.26 -6.37 -11.46
C PHE A 8 -1.29 -5.98 -12.58
N SER A 9 -0.26 -5.19 -12.29
CA SER A 9 0.75 -4.79 -13.26
C SER A 9 2.13 -4.78 -12.61
N SER A 10 3.00 -5.67 -13.05
CA SER A 10 4.39 -5.75 -12.58
C SER A 10 5.34 -5.44 -13.73
N GLY A 11 6.16 -4.42 -13.55
CA GLY A 11 7.21 -4.01 -14.49
C GLY A 11 8.61 -4.28 -13.95
N THR A 12 9.58 -3.67 -14.59
CA THR A 12 11.00 -3.81 -14.24
C THR A 12 11.33 -3.14 -12.91
N ASP A 13 10.70 -2.00 -12.63
CA ASP A 13 11.05 -1.16 -11.48
C ASP A 13 9.85 -0.86 -10.56
N SER A 14 8.63 -1.26 -10.92
CA SER A 14 7.45 -1.00 -10.10
C SER A 14 6.34 -2.03 -10.24
N THR A 15 5.44 -2.06 -9.25
CA THR A 15 4.24 -2.90 -9.23
C THR A 15 3.02 -2.05 -8.89
N ASN A 16 2.03 -2.03 -9.81
CA ASN A 16 0.73 -1.42 -9.56
C ASN A 16 -0.26 -2.43 -8.99
N GLY A 17 -1.10 -1.97 -8.08
CA GLY A 17 -2.16 -2.75 -7.45
C GLY A 17 -3.40 -1.93 -7.14
N ILE A 18 -4.38 -2.58 -6.56
CA ILE A 18 -5.62 -1.97 -6.07
C ILE A 18 -5.78 -2.36 -4.61
N LEU A 19 -6.06 -1.37 -3.77
CA LEU A 19 -6.35 -1.53 -2.35
C LEU A 19 -7.87 -1.54 -2.13
N PHE A 20 -8.35 -2.58 -1.46
CA PHE A 20 -9.72 -2.73 -1.03
C PHE A 20 -9.83 -2.80 0.50
N GLU A 21 -10.90 -2.24 1.04
CA GLU A 21 -11.42 -2.65 2.33
C GLU A 21 -12.36 -3.84 2.12
N THR A 22 -12.16 -4.91 2.88
CA THR A 22 -12.97 -6.12 2.75
C THR A 22 -13.77 -6.37 4.01
N ILE A 23 -15.05 -6.72 3.84
CA ILE A 23 -15.97 -7.07 4.90
C ILE A 23 -16.55 -8.44 4.57
N GLN A 24 -16.44 -9.35 5.51
CA GLN A 24 -17.13 -10.64 5.42
C GLN A 24 -18.52 -10.47 6.00
N GLN A 25 -19.53 -10.82 5.22
CA GLN A 25 -20.94 -10.76 5.61
C GLN A 25 -21.59 -12.15 5.43
N GLY A 26 -22.73 -12.33 6.09
CA GLY A 26 -23.49 -13.58 6.02
C GLY A 26 -23.52 -14.32 7.37
N ASN A 27 -24.16 -15.46 7.37
CA ASN A 27 -24.31 -16.36 8.52
C ASN A 27 -24.27 -17.81 8.07
N GLU A 28 -24.36 -18.75 9.00
CA GLU A 28 -24.31 -20.19 8.71
C GLU A 28 -25.49 -20.69 7.85
N ILE A 29 -26.61 -19.97 7.87
CA ILE A 29 -27.84 -20.36 7.13
C ILE A 29 -27.78 -19.88 5.69
N ASP A 30 -27.41 -18.59 5.49
CA ASP A 30 -27.41 -17.93 4.18
C ASP A 30 -26.07 -18.03 3.44
N GLY A 31 -25.06 -18.58 4.11
CA GLY A 31 -23.68 -18.61 3.65
C GLY A 31 -22.93 -17.30 3.91
N PHE A 32 -21.61 -17.37 3.74
CA PHE A 32 -20.73 -16.21 3.88
C PHE A 32 -20.35 -15.66 2.51
N PHE A 33 -20.40 -14.35 2.36
CA PHE A 33 -19.89 -13.66 1.18
C PHE A 33 -18.98 -12.50 1.56
N LYS A 34 -18.04 -12.22 0.68
CA LYS A 34 -17.06 -11.13 0.84
C LYS A 34 -17.53 -9.92 0.04
N GLN A 35 -17.69 -8.81 0.73
CA GLN A 35 -17.90 -7.51 0.10
C GLN A 35 -16.59 -6.75 0.09
N SER A 36 -16.22 -6.18 -1.07
CA SER A 36 -15.01 -5.40 -1.23
C SER A 36 -15.36 -3.98 -1.66
N LYS A 37 -14.79 -3.00 -0.97
CA LYS A 37 -14.91 -1.58 -1.28
C LYS A 37 -13.56 -1.08 -1.79
N PHE A 38 -13.54 -0.53 -2.99
CA PHE A 38 -12.36 0.14 -3.52
C PHE A 38 -11.96 1.32 -2.62
N LEU A 39 -10.68 1.39 -2.28
CA LEU A 39 -10.10 2.51 -1.53
C LEU A 39 -9.15 3.35 -2.37
N ALA A 40 -8.16 2.71 -3.01
CA ALA A 40 -7.13 3.42 -3.76
C ALA A 40 -6.44 2.48 -4.76
N TYR A 41 -5.73 3.03 -5.73
CA TYR A 41 -4.66 2.34 -6.41
C TYR A 41 -3.42 2.32 -5.52
N THR A 42 -2.56 1.29 -5.69
CA THR A 42 -1.28 1.18 -4.99
C THR A 42 -0.12 1.13 -5.96
N LEU A 43 1.03 1.56 -5.49
CA LEU A 43 2.30 1.35 -6.16
C LEU A 43 3.35 0.91 -5.14
N GLU A 44 4.12 -0.07 -5.51
CA GLU A 44 5.24 -0.65 -4.78
C GLU A 44 6.45 -0.75 -5.70
N ASP A 45 7.61 -1.06 -5.13
CA ASP A 45 8.78 -1.48 -5.88
C ASP A 45 8.50 -2.74 -6.73
N GLU A 46 9.45 -3.16 -7.51
CA GLU A 46 9.33 -4.36 -8.34
C GLU A 46 9.39 -5.66 -7.53
N GLN A 47 8.96 -6.74 -8.14
CA GLN A 47 9.11 -8.09 -7.61
C GLN A 47 10.53 -8.60 -7.88
N ARG A 48 11.20 -9.12 -6.86
CA ARG A 48 12.50 -9.78 -6.96
C ARG A 48 12.50 -11.09 -6.19
N ASN A 49 13.19 -12.11 -6.72
CA ASN A 49 13.40 -13.39 -6.04
C ASN A 49 14.37 -13.24 -4.86
N THR A 50 15.36 -12.37 -5.00
CA THR A 50 16.30 -12.00 -3.93
C THR A 50 16.16 -10.53 -3.63
N LYS A 51 15.93 -10.19 -2.36
CA LYS A 51 15.73 -8.81 -1.93
C LYS A 51 16.94 -7.94 -2.24
N VAL A 52 16.70 -6.83 -2.91
CA VAL A 52 17.61 -5.68 -3.02
C VAL A 52 17.01 -4.57 -2.18
N TYR A 53 17.79 -4.04 -1.23
CA TYR A 53 17.33 -2.99 -0.33
C TYR A 53 16.87 -1.75 -1.10
N GLY A 54 15.68 -1.26 -0.79
CA GLY A 54 15.11 -0.07 -1.42
C GLY A 54 14.48 -0.30 -2.80
N GLU A 55 14.57 -1.52 -3.33
CA GLU A 55 14.13 -1.85 -4.70
C GLU A 55 13.42 -3.21 -4.77
N THR A 56 12.65 -3.55 -3.74
CA THR A 56 11.92 -4.81 -3.72
C THR A 56 10.62 -4.65 -2.94
N ARG A 57 9.50 -4.97 -3.59
CA ARG A 57 8.20 -5.02 -2.94
C ARG A 57 8.15 -6.12 -1.87
N ILE A 58 7.27 -5.97 -0.90
CA ILE A 58 7.08 -7.02 0.11
C ILE A 58 6.52 -8.30 -0.51
N PRO A 59 6.83 -9.49 0.06
CA PRO A 59 6.29 -10.76 -0.39
C PRO A 59 4.76 -10.79 -0.33
N GLU A 60 4.16 -11.70 -1.07
CA GLU A 60 2.74 -12.03 -0.91
C GLU A 60 2.53 -12.70 0.45
N GLY A 61 1.44 -12.35 1.10
CA GLY A 61 1.12 -12.91 2.42
C GLY A 61 -0.01 -12.16 3.11
N THR A 62 -0.30 -12.61 4.31
CA THR A 62 -1.23 -11.95 5.24
C THR A 62 -0.44 -11.40 6.41
N TYR A 63 -0.58 -10.13 6.67
CA TYR A 63 0.20 -9.38 7.64
C TYR A 63 -0.71 -8.63 8.62
N ASN A 64 -0.18 -8.33 9.79
CA ASN A 64 -0.87 -7.48 10.74
C ASN A 64 -0.70 -6.00 10.38
N LEU A 65 -1.70 -5.20 10.76
CA LEU A 65 -1.67 -3.74 10.65
C LEU A 65 -1.73 -3.12 12.03
N ASP A 66 -0.89 -2.14 12.28
CA ASP A 66 -0.99 -1.27 13.45
C ASP A 66 -0.88 0.22 13.08
N LEU A 67 -0.96 1.09 14.08
CA LEU A 67 -0.74 2.52 13.94
C LEU A 67 0.60 2.90 14.58
N ARG A 68 1.61 3.14 13.74
CA ARG A 68 2.91 3.61 14.20
C ARG A 68 2.89 5.11 14.51
N LYS A 69 3.14 5.45 15.79
CA LYS A 69 3.11 6.84 16.30
C LYS A 69 4.50 7.38 16.66
N VAL A 70 5.53 6.87 16.00
CA VAL A 70 6.93 7.28 16.19
C VAL A 70 7.66 7.29 14.86
N GLY A 71 8.79 8.00 14.80
CA GLY A 71 9.68 8.05 13.65
C GLY A 71 9.42 9.22 12.70
N GLY A 72 10.28 9.36 11.70
CA GLY A 72 10.32 10.52 10.80
C GLY A 72 9.05 10.70 9.97
N TYR A 73 8.47 9.62 9.45
CA TYR A 73 7.21 9.68 8.69
C TYR A 73 6.05 10.14 9.58
N HIS A 74 5.93 9.61 10.79
CA HIS A 74 4.91 10.06 11.74
C HIS A 74 5.06 11.55 12.05
N ALA A 75 6.27 12.01 12.36
CA ALA A 75 6.54 13.43 12.63
C ALA A 75 6.20 14.33 11.44
N LYS A 76 6.58 13.94 10.22
CA LYS A 76 6.27 14.66 8.98
C LYS A 76 4.77 14.73 8.73
N TYR A 77 4.06 13.61 8.89
CA TYR A 77 2.62 13.52 8.62
C TYR A 77 1.77 14.19 9.70
N SER A 78 2.23 14.19 10.95
CA SER A 78 1.61 14.96 12.03
C SER A 78 1.58 16.46 11.74
N LYS A 79 2.61 16.99 11.06
CA LYS A 79 2.63 18.39 10.61
C LYS A 79 1.78 18.60 9.35
N ARG A 80 1.92 17.71 8.36
CA ARG A 80 1.25 17.83 7.06
C ARG A 80 -0.25 17.63 7.14
N PHE A 81 -0.72 16.75 8.01
CA PHE A 81 -2.11 16.32 8.15
C PHE A 81 -2.62 16.47 9.59
N ALA A 82 -2.24 17.56 10.26
CA ALA A 82 -2.44 17.78 11.69
C ALA A 82 -3.86 17.51 12.20
N HIS A 83 -4.90 17.69 11.36
CA HIS A 83 -6.30 17.54 11.77
C HIS A 83 -6.85 16.10 11.63
N ILE A 84 -6.12 15.22 10.92
CA ILE A 84 -6.59 13.86 10.64
C ILE A 84 -5.58 12.77 10.99
N HIS A 85 -4.30 13.12 11.12
CA HIS A 85 -3.24 12.15 11.35
C HIS A 85 -3.21 11.66 12.81
N ILE A 86 -3.46 10.37 12.99
CA ILE A 86 -3.41 9.69 14.30
C ILE A 86 -2.26 8.67 14.43
N GLY A 87 -1.57 8.40 13.33
CA GLY A 87 -0.47 7.45 13.20
C GLY A 87 -0.30 7.01 11.76
N MET A 88 0.86 6.44 11.43
CA MET A 88 1.10 5.81 10.12
C MET A 88 0.52 4.40 10.11
N LEU A 89 -0.23 4.03 9.07
CA LEU A 89 -0.58 2.63 8.83
C LEU A 89 0.70 1.84 8.60
N HIS A 90 0.95 0.87 9.46
CA HIS A 90 2.18 0.08 9.52
C HIS A 90 1.87 -1.40 9.34
N VAL A 91 2.42 -1.99 8.31
CA VAL A 91 2.33 -3.43 8.04
C VAL A 91 3.46 -4.12 8.81
N THR A 92 3.12 -4.99 9.75
CA THR A 92 4.07 -5.64 10.64
C THR A 92 4.30 -7.10 10.28
N ASP A 93 5.38 -7.66 10.81
CA ASP A 93 5.74 -9.07 10.68
C ASP A 93 5.98 -9.52 9.22
N VAL A 94 6.43 -8.60 8.37
CA VAL A 94 6.80 -8.90 6.99
C VAL A 94 8.19 -9.54 6.95
N PRO A 95 8.34 -10.79 6.45
CA PRO A 95 9.64 -11.47 6.41
C PRO A 95 10.69 -10.66 5.63
N GLY A 96 11.82 -10.35 6.28
CA GLY A 96 12.94 -9.62 5.68
C GLY A 96 12.72 -8.13 5.49
N PHE A 97 11.65 -7.56 6.03
CA PHE A 97 11.33 -6.14 5.95
C PHE A 97 10.98 -5.55 7.31
N GLU A 98 11.34 -4.30 7.50
CA GLU A 98 10.98 -3.50 8.69
C GLU A 98 10.39 -2.17 8.24
N TYR A 99 9.51 -1.60 9.07
CA TYR A 99 8.92 -0.28 8.86
C TYR A 99 8.17 -0.11 7.54
N ILE A 100 7.41 -1.12 7.15
CA ILE A 100 6.56 -1.07 5.96
C ILE A 100 5.33 -0.22 6.27
N LEU A 101 5.25 0.96 5.67
CA LEU A 101 4.19 1.93 5.88
C LEU A 101 3.33 2.07 4.63
N ILE A 102 2.10 2.53 4.82
CA ILE A 102 1.27 3.04 3.73
C ILE A 102 1.41 4.57 3.75
N HIS A 103 1.89 5.15 2.66
CA HIS A 103 2.15 6.59 2.60
C HIS A 103 1.95 7.20 1.21
N CYS A 104 2.14 8.52 1.11
CA CYS A 104 2.03 9.25 -0.17
C CYS A 104 3.28 9.08 -1.03
N GLY A 105 3.08 9.01 -2.34
CA GLY A 105 4.12 8.98 -3.36
C GLY A 105 3.50 8.74 -4.73
N ASN A 106 4.28 8.77 -5.79
CA ASN A 106 3.81 8.66 -7.16
C ASN A 106 4.52 7.56 -7.97
N THR A 107 5.79 7.30 -7.70
CA THR A 107 6.64 6.32 -8.39
C THR A 107 7.39 5.46 -7.39
N ASP A 108 8.00 4.38 -7.85
CA ASP A 108 8.89 3.50 -7.08
C ASP A 108 10.00 4.28 -6.37
N GLU A 109 10.55 5.34 -6.98
CA GLU A 109 11.56 6.21 -6.36
C GLU A 109 11.10 6.88 -5.04
N HIS A 110 9.80 6.89 -4.78
CA HIS A 110 9.21 7.42 -3.55
C HIS A 110 9.03 6.38 -2.44
N THR A 111 9.45 5.15 -2.66
CA THR A 111 9.33 4.06 -1.68
C THR A 111 10.60 3.23 -1.58
N ALA A 112 10.70 2.43 -0.55
CA ALA A 112 11.76 1.47 -0.30
C ALA A 112 11.13 0.23 0.37
N GLY A 113 10.16 -0.38 -0.32
CA GLY A 113 9.35 -1.51 0.16
C GLY A 113 7.99 -1.11 0.76
N CYS A 114 7.72 0.18 0.98
CA CYS A 114 6.41 0.65 1.45
C CYS A 114 5.35 0.65 0.34
N LEU A 115 4.07 0.74 0.73
CA LEU A 115 2.95 0.88 -0.20
C LEU A 115 2.59 2.35 -0.38
N LEU A 116 2.58 2.81 -1.62
CA LEU A 116 2.05 4.12 -2.00
C LEU A 116 0.58 3.99 -2.39
N VAL A 117 -0.22 5.03 -2.13
CA VAL A 117 -1.65 5.08 -2.49
C VAL A 117 -1.96 6.28 -3.38
N GLY A 118 -2.91 6.11 -4.31
CA GLY A 118 -3.33 7.16 -5.23
C GLY A 118 -4.75 6.95 -5.77
N ASP A 119 -5.37 8.02 -6.28
CA ASP A 119 -6.72 7.99 -6.89
C ASP A 119 -6.69 7.80 -8.42
N SER A 120 -5.52 7.87 -9.01
CA SER A 120 -5.31 7.55 -10.44
C SER A 120 -4.06 6.71 -10.60
N GLN A 121 -3.95 6.00 -11.73
CA GLN A 121 -2.81 5.14 -12.01
C GLN A 121 -2.49 5.09 -13.51
N GLU A 122 -1.23 4.84 -13.82
CA GLU A 122 -0.75 4.39 -15.13
C GLU A 122 0.00 3.07 -14.93
N ASN A 123 -0.35 2.06 -15.72
CA ASN A 123 0.31 0.76 -15.68
C ASN A 123 1.74 0.83 -16.21
N ASN A 124 2.55 -0.14 -15.82
CA ASN A 124 3.86 -0.37 -16.40
C ASN A 124 3.78 -0.58 -17.92
N GLN A 125 4.71 0.02 -18.62
CA GLN A 125 4.91 -0.09 -20.07
C GLN A 125 6.35 -0.53 -20.33
N ILE A 126 6.66 -0.94 -21.57
CA ILE A 126 8.01 -1.38 -21.94
C ILE A 126 9.07 -0.28 -21.71
N THR A 127 8.68 0.98 -21.86
CA THR A 127 9.58 2.14 -21.78
C THR A 127 9.29 3.08 -20.62
N LYS A 128 8.35 2.74 -19.74
CA LYS A 128 7.92 3.61 -18.63
C LYS A 128 7.37 2.79 -17.47
N ASP A 129 7.82 3.11 -16.29
CA ASP A 129 7.35 2.50 -15.05
C ASP A 129 5.92 2.91 -14.70
N GLY A 130 5.32 2.19 -13.77
CA GLY A 130 4.01 2.51 -13.24
C GLY A 130 4.00 3.84 -12.49
N PHE A 131 2.83 4.43 -12.42
CA PHE A 131 2.61 5.72 -11.76
C PHE A 131 1.26 5.72 -11.05
N ILE A 132 1.20 6.39 -9.91
CA ILE A 132 -0.06 6.75 -9.25
C ILE A 132 -0.13 8.26 -9.00
N GLY A 133 -1.31 8.83 -9.22
CA GLY A 133 -1.57 10.25 -9.05
C GLY A 133 -2.57 10.52 -7.93
N LYS A 134 -2.71 11.79 -7.56
CA LYS A 134 -3.62 12.25 -6.50
C LYS A 134 -3.42 11.51 -5.18
N SER A 135 -2.16 11.21 -4.85
CA SER A 135 -1.77 10.39 -3.72
C SER A 135 -2.19 11.00 -2.38
N THR A 136 -2.06 12.32 -2.24
CA THR A 136 -2.50 13.02 -1.01
C THR A 136 -4.01 12.90 -0.76
N GLN A 137 -4.82 12.94 -1.82
CA GLN A 137 -6.27 12.79 -1.72
C GLN A 137 -6.65 11.37 -1.29
N ALA A 138 -6.05 10.35 -1.93
CA ALA A 138 -6.25 8.95 -1.57
C ALA A 138 -5.85 8.68 -0.11
N TYR A 139 -4.70 9.19 0.31
CA TYR A 139 -4.20 8.99 1.68
C TYR A 139 -5.11 9.60 2.76
N LYS A 140 -5.77 10.72 2.47
CA LYS A 140 -6.66 11.41 3.41
C LYS A 140 -8.01 10.72 3.62
N ARG A 141 -8.42 9.89 2.69
CA ARG A 141 -9.69 9.15 2.73
C ARG A 141 -9.59 7.92 3.64
#